data_51b47b8e7a58eb5817b24e73736b46b6
#
_entry.id   51b47b8e7a58eb5817b24e73736b46b6
#
_cell.length_a   1.000
_cell.length_b   1.000
_cell.length_c   1.000
_cell.angle_alpha   90.00
_cell.angle_beta   90.00
_cell.angle_gamma   90.00
#
_symmetry.space_group_name_H-M   'P 1'
#
loop_
_entity.id
_entity.type
_entity.pdbx_description
1 polymer ?
#
loop_
_entity_poly.entity_id
_entity_poly.type
_entity_poly.pdbx_seq_one_letter_code
_entity_poly.pdbx_strand_id
1 'polypeptide(L)'
;MLLRTATATIAIVLHLAAPAAGQAIPFSQHAVVSQTVGVTVMTITYNRPTARGRTLFGATGVVKWDRIWHPGADSASRIEFTRPVSIDGHAIPAGEYSLWLIPRESSAWTLILSRAARVFHQPYPGEEFDLARIEVPPEQGPHMDALAYYFPTVGRDSTILRIHWGTTVLPIRIRAPLDP
;
A
#
# COMPACT_ATOMS: atom_id res chain seq x y z
N MET A 1 -69.93 20.14 44.74
CA MET A 1 -68.97 19.04 44.42
C MET A 1 -68.57 19.25 42.97
N LEU A 2 -67.45 19.95 42.71
CA LEU A 2 -66.99 20.35 41.40
C LEU A 2 -65.94 19.37 40.92
N LEU A 3 -66.19 18.63 39.88
CA LEU A 3 -65.28 17.71 39.20
C LEU A 3 -64.31 18.53 38.35
N ARG A 4 -63.01 18.50 38.64
CA ARG A 4 -61.95 19.05 37.81
C ARG A 4 -61.43 17.98 36.84
N THR A 5 -61.71 18.15 35.55
CA THR A 5 -61.12 17.33 34.49
C THR A 5 -59.73 17.87 34.20
N ALA A 6 -58.70 17.00 34.41
CA ALA A 6 -57.31 17.26 34.03
C ALA A 6 -57.09 16.81 32.58
N THR A 7 -56.79 17.75 31.68
CA THR A 7 -56.41 17.45 30.28
C THR A 7 -54.92 17.21 30.23
N ALA A 8 -54.52 15.97 29.91
CA ALA A 8 -53.10 15.63 29.70
C ALA A 8 -52.71 15.94 28.25
N THR A 9 -51.77 16.86 28.07
CA THR A 9 -51.19 17.17 26.75
C THR A 9 -50.01 16.25 26.47
N ILE A 10 -50.14 15.36 25.49
CA ILE A 10 -49.04 14.50 25.03
C ILE A 10 -48.22 15.27 24.02
N ALA A 11 -47.00 15.65 24.36
CA ALA A 11 -46.01 16.25 23.45
C ALA A 11 -45.34 15.16 22.64
N ILE A 12 -45.64 15.07 21.36
CA ILE A 12 -44.92 14.20 20.41
C ILE A 12 -43.61 14.84 20.02
N VAL A 13 -42.50 14.33 20.51
CA VAL A 13 -41.15 14.76 20.08
C VAL A 13 -40.80 14.03 18.79
N LEU A 14 -40.89 14.76 17.67
CA LEU A 14 -40.44 14.27 16.38
C LEU A 14 -38.91 14.30 16.33
N HIS A 15 -38.26 13.13 16.44
CA HIS A 15 -36.82 13.00 16.20
C HIS A 15 -36.57 13.06 14.69
N LEU A 16 -36.11 14.20 14.20
CA LEU A 16 -35.54 14.34 12.85
C LEU A 16 -34.19 13.60 12.85
N ALA A 17 -34.17 12.37 12.30
CA ALA A 17 -32.94 11.67 12.00
C ALA A 17 -32.19 12.48 10.91
N ALA A 18 -31.05 13.08 11.27
CA ALA A 18 -30.16 13.68 10.29
C ALA A 18 -29.70 12.58 9.31
N PRO A 19 -29.68 12.85 7.98
CA PRO A 19 -29.16 11.88 7.03
C PRO A 19 -27.70 11.60 7.39
N ALA A 20 -27.37 10.33 7.60
CA ALA A 20 -25.99 9.90 7.73
C ALA A 20 -25.26 10.30 6.46
N ALA A 21 -24.29 11.23 6.55
CA ALA A 21 -23.45 11.59 5.43
C ALA A 21 -22.73 10.31 4.99
N GLY A 22 -23.11 9.75 3.84
CA GLY A 22 -22.48 8.56 3.28
C GLY A 22 -20.99 8.85 3.11
N GLN A 23 -20.13 7.99 3.64
CA GLN A 23 -18.69 8.10 3.43
C GLN A 23 -18.43 8.01 1.92
N ALA A 24 -17.70 8.99 1.38
CA ALA A 24 -17.30 8.96 -0.01
C ALA A 24 -16.42 7.72 -0.25
N ILE A 25 -16.82 6.86 -1.20
CA ILE A 25 -16.05 5.68 -1.58
C ILE A 25 -14.77 6.15 -2.28
N PRO A 26 -13.57 5.84 -1.77
CA PRO A 26 -12.31 6.23 -2.41
C PRO A 26 -12.18 5.64 -3.82
N PHE A 27 -11.61 6.40 -4.76
CA PHE A 27 -11.32 5.87 -6.11
C PHE A 27 -10.30 4.73 -6.10
N SER A 28 -9.34 4.77 -5.15
CA SER A 28 -8.31 3.74 -4.97
C SER A 28 -8.73 2.84 -3.82
N GLN A 29 -9.21 1.64 -4.16
CA GLN A 29 -9.72 0.71 -3.16
C GLN A 29 -8.61 0.13 -2.32
N HIS A 30 -8.90 -0.11 -1.05
CA HIS A 30 -7.99 -0.75 -0.10
C HIS A 30 -7.76 -2.22 -0.46
N ALA A 31 -6.52 -2.68 -0.32
CA ALA A 31 -6.14 -4.07 -0.54
C ALA A 31 -5.07 -4.52 0.47
N VAL A 32 -5.13 -5.80 0.78
CA VAL A 32 -4.12 -6.49 1.57
C VAL A 32 -3.73 -7.76 0.84
N VAL A 33 -2.43 -8.01 0.75
CA VAL A 33 -1.87 -9.26 0.21
C VAL A 33 -0.95 -9.84 1.26
N SER A 34 -1.14 -11.10 1.62
CA SER A 34 -0.32 -11.79 2.60
C SER A 34 0.20 -13.10 2.00
N GLN A 35 1.47 -13.41 2.26
CA GLN A 35 2.13 -14.64 1.84
C GLN A 35 3.01 -15.18 2.97
N THR A 36 2.86 -16.47 3.26
CA THR A 36 3.77 -17.19 4.14
C THR A 36 4.87 -17.86 3.33
N VAL A 37 6.11 -17.66 3.73
CA VAL A 37 7.30 -18.31 3.16
C VAL A 37 8.08 -18.93 4.30
N GLY A 38 8.17 -20.24 4.33
CA GLY A 38 8.69 -20.98 5.49
C GLY A 38 7.84 -20.68 6.74
N VAL A 39 8.44 -20.01 7.72
CA VAL A 39 7.81 -19.59 8.97
C VAL A 39 7.57 -18.08 9.05
N THR A 40 7.87 -17.36 7.98
CA THR A 40 7.75 -15.90 7.90
C THR A 40 6.47 -15.51 7.17
N VAL A 41 5.65 -14.68 7.78
CA VAL A 41 4.50 -14.05 7.11
C VAL A 41 4.93 -12.67 6.62
N MET A 42 4.62 -12.36 5.37
CA MET A 42 4.81 -11.07 4.72
C MET A 42 3.44 -10.51 4.38
N THR A 43 3.13 -9.30 4.82
CA THR A 43 1.84 -8.66 4.54
C THR A 43 2.04 -7.29 3.93
N ILE A 44 1.45 -7.05 2.76
CA ILE A 44 1.42 -5.76 2.10
C ILE A 44 0.04 -5.15 2.26
N THR A 45 -0.01 -3.92 2.77
CA THR A 45 -1.24 -3.13 2.89
C THR A 45 -1.11 -1.88 2.02
N TYR A 46 -2.05 -1.64 1.12
CA TYR A 46 -1.96 -0.55 0.15
C TYR A 46 -3.33 -0.16 -0.40
N ASN A 47 -3.42 0.97 -1.08
CA ASN A 47 -4.58 1.31 -1.89
C ASN A 47 -4.21 1.24 -3.37
N ARG A 48 -5.16 0.80 -4.21
CA ARG A 48 -4.95 0.42 -5.62
C ARG A 48 -5.38 1.52 -6.58
N PRO A 49 -4.48 2.43 -7.00
CA PRO A 49 -4.81 3.34 -8.08
C PRO A 49 -4.96 2.59 -9.41
N THR A 50 -5.86 3.07 -10.26
CA THR A 50 -6.08 2.56 -11.62
C THR A 50 -5.53 3.52 -12.66
N ALA A 51 -5.01 3.00 -13.75
CA ALA A 51 -4.43 3.79 -14.85
C ALA A 51 -5.49 4.65 -15.55
N ARG A 52 -6.66 4.12 -15.80
CA ARG A 52 -7.77 4.82 -16.48
C ARG A 52 -7.34 5.47 -17.79
N GLY A 53 -6.57 4.78 -18.60
CA GLY A 53 -6.06 5.27 -19.90
C GLY A 53 -4.97 6.36 -19.82
N ARG A 54 -4.50 6.72 -18.61
CA ARG A 54 -3.43 7.72 -18.45
C ARG A 54 -2.07 7.12 -18.76
N THR A 55 -1.15 7.94 -19.28
CA THR A 55 0.28 7.60 -19.28
C THR A 55 0.76 7.48 -17.83
N LEU A 56 1.31 6.32 -17.47
CA LEU A 56 1.69 6.05 -16.08
C LEU A 56 3.05 6.64 -15.72
N PHE A 57 4.07 6.37 -16.52
CA PHE A 57 5.46 6.76 -16.24
C PHE A 57 5.98 7.72 -17.30
N GLY A 58 6.85 8.65 -16.91
CA GLY A 58 7.51 9.57 -17.80
C GLY A 58 7.29 11.04 -17.51
N ALA A 59 7.84 11.90 -18.33
CA ALA A 59 7.78 13.36 -18.15
C ALA A 59 6.33 13.89 -18.08
N THR A 60 5.40 13.32 -18.85
CA THR A 60 3.97 13.65 -18.83
C THR A 60 3.13 12.66 -18.01
N GLY A 61 3.74 11.56 -17.54
CA GLY A 61 3.07 10.50 -16.80
C GLY A 61 2.61 10.90 -15.40
N VAL A 62 1.81 10.05 -14.80
CA VAL A 62 1.36 10.16 -13.40
C VAL A 62 2.56 10.11 -12.46
N VAL A 63 3.52 9.25 -12.76
CA VAL A 63 4.77 9.03 -12.03
C VAL A 63 5.92 9.60 -12.86
N LYS A 64 6.68 10.51 -12.26
CA LYS A 64 7.81 11.17 -12.93
C LYS A 64 9.10 10.37 -12.75
N TRP A 65 9.92 10.32 -13.80
CA TRP A 65 11.28 9.78 -13.68
C TRP A 65 12.11 10.55 -12.66
N ASP A 66 12.99 9.84 -11.97
CA ASP A 66 13.95 10.38 -10.99
C ASP A 66 13.31 11.14 -9.81
N ARG A 67 12.04 10.87 -9.55
CA ARG A 67 11.31 11.42 -8.40
C ARG A 67 10.86 10.31 -7.48
N ILE A 68 10.95 10.57 -6.17
CA ILE A 68 10.42 9.66 -5.16
C ILE A 68 8.91 9.55 -5.36
N TRP A 69 8.45 8.32 -5.46
CA TRP A 69 7.06 7.95 -5.63
C TRP A 69 6.68 6.83 -4.67
N HIS A 70 5.54 6.93 -4.08
CA HIS A 70 4.93 5.87 -3.30
C HIS A 70 4.03 5.02 -4.22
N PRO A 71 4.28 3.69 -4.34
CA PRO A 71 3.50 2.82 -5.22
C PRO A 71 2.15 2.43 -4.60
N GLY A 72 1.20 3.36 -4.65
CA GLY A 72 -0.13 3.24 -4.05
C GLY A 72 -0.93 4.52 -4.17
N ALA A 73 -1.86 4.72 -3.24
CA ALA A 73 -2.66 5.94 -3.10
C ALA A 73 -2.99 6.19 -1.61
N ASP A 74 -3.26 7.45 -1.27
CA ASP A 74 -3.63 7.91 0.07
C ASP A 74 -2.52 7.64 1.11
N SER A 75 -2.69 6.66 2.00
CA SER A 75 -1.62 6.24 2.92
C SER A 75 -0.50 5.54 2.17
N ALA A 76 0.74 5.70 2.62
CA ALA A 76 1.88 4.99 2.04
C ALA A 76 1.67 3.48 2.08
N SER A 77 1.97 2.81 0.97
CA SER A 77 1.99 1.36 0.92
C SER A 77 3.03 0.84 1.88
N ARG A 78 2.70 -0.20 2.62
CA ARG A 78 3.60 -0.76 3.62
C ARG A 78 3.70 -2.26 3.52
N ILE A 79 4.85 -2.76 3.94
CA ILE A 79 5.13 -4.18 4.05
C ILE A 79 5.50 -4.49 5.51
N GLU A 80 4.97 -5.60 6.00
CA GLU A 80 5.29 -6.13 7.32
C GLU A 80 5.94 -7.51 7.16
N PHE A 81 7.00 -7.75 7.93
CA PHE A 81 7.66 -9.05 8.05
C PHE A 81 7.59 -9.52 9.51
N THR A 82 7.05 -10.71 9.74
CA THR A 82 6.98 -11.29 11.10
C THR A 82 8.33 -11.78 11.61
N ARG A 83 9.30 -11.99 10.72
CA ARG A 83 10.69 -12.41 11.03
C ARG A 83 11.67 -11.67 10.11
N PRO A 84 12.97 -11.63 10.44
CA PRO A 84 13.97 -11.06 9.56
C PRO A 84 13.99 -11.75 8.20
N VAL A 85 14.19 -10.97 7.14
CA VAL A 85 14.33 -11.44 5.76
C VAL A 85 15.55 -10.81 5.10
N SER A 86 15.92 -11.26 3.90
CA SER A 86 16.78 -10.46 3.03
C SER A 86 16.06 -10.13 1.72
N ILE A 87 16.27 -8.91 1.25
CA ILE A 87 15.77 -8.42 -0.05
C ILE A 87 16.98 -8.13 -0.92
N ASP A 88 17.13 -8.88 -2.03
CA ASP A 88 18.28 -8.79 -2.93
C ASP A 88 19.63 -8.69 -2.18
N GLY A 89 19.80 -9.51 -1.12
CA GLY A 89 20.99 -9.57 -0.28
C GLY A 89 21.06 -8.58 0.89
N HIS A 90 20.16 -7.60 0.98
CA HIS A 90 20.10 -6.66 2.09
C HIS A 90 19.31 -7.24 3.25
N ALA A 91 19.91 -7.27 4.44
CA ALA A 91 19.24 -7.76 5.65
C ALA A 91 18.16 -6.76 6.11
N ILE A 92 16.94 -7.26 6.26
CA ILE A 92 15.78 -6.49 6.69
C ILE A 92 15.26 -7.13 7.99
N PRO A 93 15.31 -6.43 9.12
CA PRO A 93 14.75 -6.91 10.38
C PRO A 93 13.23 -7.18 10.28
N ALA A 94 12.70 -7.99 11.20
CA ALA A 94 11.26 -8.06 11.39
C ALA A 94 10.70 -6.67 11.72
N GLY A 95 9.51 -6.36 11.20
CA GLY A 95 8.88 -5.06 11.42
C GLY A 95 8.04 -4.60 10.23
N GLU A 96 7.50 -3.40 10.35
CA GLU A 96 6.65 -2.75 9.36
C GLU A 96 7.40 -1.58 8.74
N TYR A 97 7.34 -1.46 7.40
CA TYR A 97 8.06 -0.45 6.63
C TYR A 97 7.15 0.15 5.57
N SER A 98 7.24 1.45 5.32
CA SER A 98 6.63 2.04 4.13
C SER A 98 7.53 1.81 2.91
N LEU A 99 6.87 1.64 1.74
CA LEU A 99 7.51 1.37 0.47
C LEU A 99 7.52 2.61 -0.40
N TRP A 100 8.71 2.96 -0.92
CA TRP A 100 8.91 4.07 -1.84
C TRP A 100 9.77 3.62 -3.00
N LEU A 101 9.63 4.28 -4.14
CA LEU A 101 10.38 3.99 -5.36
C LEU A 101 10.97 5.28 -5.92
N ILE A 102 12.14 5.18 -6.55
CA ILE A 102 12.63 6.18 -7.49
C ILE A 102 12.65 5.51 -8.86
N PRO A 103 11.62 5.71 -9.69
CA PRO A 103 11.58 5.16 -11.04
C PRO A 103 12.59 5.86 -11.95
N ARG A 104 13.21 5.07 -12.84
CA ARG A 104 14.13 5.57 -13.87
C ARG A 104 13.74 5.07 -15.25
N GLU A 105 14.02 5.86 -16.27
CA GLU A 105 13.60 5.55 -17.62
C GLU A 105 14.33 4.34 -18.21
N SER A 106 15.64 4.25 -18.00
CA SER A 106 16.51 3.29 -18.67
C SER A 106 17.47 2.52 -17.75
N SER A 107 17.29 2.60 -16.44
CA SER A 107 18.13 1.90 -15.47
C SER A 107 17.31 1.25 -14.37
N ALA A 108 17.95 0.53 -13.47
CA ALA A 108 17.29 -0.03 -12.30
C ALA A 108 16.61 1.05 -11.47
N TRP A 109 15.45 0.71 -10.89
CA TRP A 109 14.72 1.57 -9.98
C TRP A 109 15.24 1.38 -8.56
N THR A 110 15.24 2.45 -7.76
CA THR A 110 15.58 2.31 -6.35
C THR A 110 14.31 1.98 -5.55
N LEU A 111 14.28 0.81 -4.92
CA LEU A 111 13.31 0.47 -3.88
C LEU A 111 13.83 1.02 -2.55
N ILE A 112 12.99 1.75 -1.84
CA ILE A 112 13.28 2.28 -0.51
C ILE A 112 12.32 1.66 0.50
N LEU A 113 12.88 1.07 1.56
CA LEU A 113 12.13 0.67 2.75
C LEU A 113 12.39 1.72 3.83
N SER A 114 11.34 2.39 4.29
CA SER A 114 11.45 3.41 5.33
C SER A 114 10.85 2.91 6.66
N ARG A 115 11.54 3.19 7.77
CA ARG A 115 11.07 2.90 9.14
C ARG A 115 9.86 3.74 9.54
N ALA A 116 9.59 4.85 8.85
CA ALA A 116 8.36 5.63 8.98
C ALA A 116 7.20 4.89 8.29
N ALA A 117 6.74 3.79 8.89
CA ALA A 117 5.82 2.86 8.26
C ALA A 117 4.43 3.42 8.02
N ARG A 118 3.88 4.20 8.97
CA ARG A 118 2.50 4.67 8.97
C ARG A 118 2.41 6.16 8.69
N VAL A 119 2.67 6.52 7.44
CA VAL A 119 2.68 7.91 6.96
C VAL A 119 1.71 8.08 5.78
N PHE A 120 1.35 9.32 5.51
CA PHE A 120 0.62 9.65 4.28
C PHE A 120 1.59 9.63 3.09
N HIS A 121 1.06 9.53 1.87
CA HIS A 121 1.89 9.39 0.66
C HIS A 121 2.74 10.64 0.33
N GLN A 122 2.49 11.75 0.97
CA GLN A 122 3.24 12.99 0.82
C GLN A 122 3.22 13.82 2.12
N PRO A 123 4.33 14.45 2.48
CA PRO A 123 5.64 14.32 1.84
C PRO A 123 6.32 12.96 2.14
N TYR A 124 7.33 12.59 1.38
CA TYR A 124 8.25 11.52 1.75
C TYR A 124 8.89 11.84 3.11
N PRO A 125 8.96 10.86 4.05
CA PRO A 125 9.36 11.14 5.43
C PRO A 125 10.80 11.60 5.61
N GLY A 126 11.69 11.31 4.65
CA GLY A 126 13.10 11.70 4.70
C GLY A 126 14.04 10.50 4.69
N GLU A 127 15.28 10.75 4.22
CA GLU A 127 16.31 9.71 4.09
C GLU A 127 16.79 9.17 5.44
N GLU A 128 16.65 9.95 6.49
CA GLU A 128 16.97 9.56 7.87
C GLU A 128 16.14 8.39 8.39
N PHE A 129 14.96 8.17 7.79
CA PHE A 129 14.11 7.03 8.09
C PHE A 129 14.37 5.82 7.21
N ASP A 130 15.22 5.91 6.19
CA ASP A 130 15.50 4.80 5.30
C ASP A 130 16.23 3.68 6.04
N LEU A 131 15.66 2.48 5.92
CA LEU A 131 16.34 1.27 6.35
C LEU A 131 17.28 0.75 5.26
N ALA A 132 16.79 0.77 4.02
CA ALA A 132 17.50 0.25 2.87
C ALA A 132 17.08 0.96 1.58
N ARG A 133 18.03 1.11 0.65
CA ARG A 133 17.84 1.50 -0.75
C ARG A 133 18.42 0.40 -1.62
N ILE A 134 17.59 -0.22 -2.44
CA ILE A 134 17.91 -1.43 -3.19
C ILE A 134 17.62 -1.19 -4.66
N GLU A 135 18.60 -1.42 -5.52
CA GLU A 135 18.42 -1.29 -6.96
C GLU A 135 17.72 -2.55 -7.53
N VAL A 136 16.57 -2.33 -8.15
CA VAL A 136 15.75 -3.39 -8.73
C VAL A 136 15.47 -3.05 -10.19
N PRO A 137 15.94 -3.85 -11.16
CA PRO A 137 15.63 -3.63 -12.56
C PRO A 137 14.15 -3.94 -12.86
N PRO A 138 13.41 -3.03 -13.50
CA PRO A 138 12.05 -3.29 -13.90
C PRO A 138 12.00 -4.27 -15.08
N GLU A 139 10.90 -5.02 -15.17
CA GLU A 139 10.57 -5.94 -16.26
C GLU A 139 9.31 -5.46 -17.00
N GLN A 140 9.13 -5.93 -18.24
CA GLN A 140 7.89 -5.77 -18.97
C GLN A 140 6.94 -6.93 -18.68
N GLY A 141 5.65 -6.61 -18.50
CA GLY A 141 4.59 -7.59 -18.30
C GLY A 141 3.33 -7.25 -19.11
N PRO A 142 2.30 -8.09 -19.05
CA PRO A 142 1.00 -7.78 -19.63
C PRO A 142 0.41 -6.53 -18.98
N HIS A 143 -0.46 -5.82 -19.69
CA HIS A 143 -1.07 -4.61 -19.14
C HIS A 143 -1.95 -4.92 -17.93
N MET A 144 -1.72 -4.19 -16.82
CA MET A 144 -2.51 -4.24 -15.59
C MET A 144 -3.02 -2.83 -15.24
N ASP A 145 -4.32 -2.60 -15.34
CA ASP A 145 -4.90 -1.27 -15.13
C ASP A 145 -4.82 -0.81 -13.67
N ALA A 146 -5.11 -1.70 -12.72
CA ALA A 146 -5.00 -1.39 -11.29
C ALA A 146 -3.63 -1.82 -10.75
N LEU A 147 -2.93 -0.91 -10.06
CA LEU A 147 -1.68 -1.25 -9.36
C LEU A 147 -1.91 -2.47 -8.45
N ALA A 148 -1.00 -3.43 -8.51
CA ALA A 148 -1.09 -4.67 -7.74
C ALA A 148 0.25 -5.09 -7.15
N TYR A 149 0.15 -5.68 -5.96
CA TYR A 149 1.22 -6.45 -5.32
C TYR A 149 0.81 -7.92 -5.33
N TYR A 150 1.72 -8.81 -5.70
CA TYR A 150 1.43 -10.24 -5.71
C TYR A 150 2.71 -11.08 -5.69
N PHE A 151 2.58 -12.34 -5.30
CA PHE A 151 3.66 -13.32 -5.21
C PHE A 151 3.48 -14.41 -6.27
N PRO A 152 4.08 -14.28 -7.47
CA PRO A 152 3.90 -15.28 -8.54
C PRO A 152 4.64 -16.58 -8.29
N THR A 153 5.68 -16.55 -7.45
CA THR A 153 6.53 -17.69 -7.15
C THR A 153 6.78 -17.74 -5.65
N VAL A 154 6.52 -18.90 -5.06
CA VAL A 154 6.73 -19.15 -3.64
C VAL A 154 7.55 -20.44 -3.49
N GLY A 155 8.77 -20.31 -3.01
CA GLY A 155 9.64 -21.41 -2.65
C GLY A 155 9.56 -21.74 -1.15
N ARG A 156 10.39 -22.65 -0.70
CA ARG A 156 10.43 -23.05 0.71
C ARG A 156 10.97 -21.95 1.61
N ASP A 157 11.99 -21.20 1.14
CA ASP A 157 12.71 -20.16 1.87
C ASP A 157 12.79 -18.83 1.11
N SER A 158 12.09 -18.73 0.00
CA SER A 158 12.22 -17.57 -0.90
C SER A 158 10.96 -17.32 -1.69
N THR A 159 10.78 -16.07 -2.13
CA THR A 159 9.67 -15.65 -2.98
C THR A 159 10.09 -14.46 -3.83
N ILE A 160 9.25 -14.13 -4.80
CA ILE A 160 9.33 -12.87 -5.55
C ILE A 160 8.05 -12.09 -5.27
N LEU A 161 8.18 -10.92 -4.67
CA LEU A 161 7.10 -9.93 -4.61
C LEU A 161 7.15 -9.09 -5.88
N ARG A 162 6.04 -8.97 -6.60
CA ARG A 162 5.92 -8.09 -7.75
C ARG A 162 5.06 -6.87 -7.42
N ILE A 163 5.56 -5.69 -7.78
CA ILE A 163 4.79 -4.46 -7.88
C ILE A 163 4.51 -4.25 -9.36
N HIS A 164 3.23 -4.20 -9.75
CA HIS A 164 2.85 -4.20 -11.16
C HIS A 164 1.84 -3.09 -11.45
N TRP A 165 2.15 -2.21 -12.41
CA TRP A 165 1.21 -1.19 -12.89
C TRP A 165 1.45 -0.88 -14.37
N GLY A 166 0.39 -0.88 -15.18
CA GLY A 166 0.51 -0.84 -16.62
C GLY A 166 1.24 -2.06 -17.15
N THR A 167 2.27 -1.86 -17.94
CA THR A 167 3.16 -2.92 -18.42
C THR A 167 4.45 -3.04 -17.62
N THR A 168 4.62 -2.23 -16.56
CA THR A 168 5.84 -2.21 -15.74
C THR A 168 5.68 -3.12 -14.54
N VAL A 169 6.63 -4.02 -14.35
CA VAL A 169 6.71 -4.95 -13.23
C VAL A 169 8.04 -4.76 -12.51
N LEU A 170 8.00 -4.57 -11.20
CA LEU A 170 9.19 -4.51 -10.36
C LEU A 170 9.30 -5.82 -9.54
N PRO A 171 10.22 -6.74 -9.88
CA PRO A 171 10.37 -8.01 -9.19
C PRO A 171 11.35 -7.88 -8.02
N ILE A 172 10.86 -7.99 -6.80
CA ILE A 172 11.62 -7.89 -5.56
C ILE A 172 11.87 -9.30 -5.04
N ARG A 173 13.13 -9.74 -4.98
CA ARG A 173 13.51 -11.08 -4.50
C ARG A 173 13.66 -11.06 -3.00
N ILE A 174 12.90 -11.91 -2.32
CA ILE A 174 12.89 -12.01 -0.87
C ILE A 174 13.30 -13.43 -0.44
N ARG A 175 14.28 -13.50 0.47
CA ARG A 175 14.62 -14.72 1.19
C ARG A 175 14.12 -14.63 2.63
N ALA A 176 13.47 -15.68 3.09
CA ALA A 176 12.98 -15.85 4.45
C ALA A 176 13.67 -17.08 5.04
N PRO A 177 14.72 -16.93 5.85
CA PRO A 177 15.42 -18.06 6.46
C PRO A 177 14.46 -18.98 7.21
N LEU A 178 14.71 -20.29 7.14
CA LEU A 178 13.89 -21.31 7.81
C LEU A 178 14.24 -21.44 9.30
N ASP A 179 15.46 -21.09 9.63
CA ASP A 179 15.95 -21.12 11.01
C ASP A 179 15.76 -19.74 11.67
N PRO A 180 15.49 -19.72 12.99
CA PRO A 180 15.25 -18.50 13.74
C PRO A 180 16.49 -17.63 13.89
#